data_8d4a4c67420f2abe84681035122c26d3
#
_entry.id   8d4a4c67420f2abe84681035122c26d3
#
_cell.length_a   1.000
_cell.length_b   1.000
_cell.length_c   1.000
_cell.angle_alpha   90.00
_cell.angle_beta   90.00
_cell.angle_gamma   90.00
#
_symmetry.space_group_name_H-M   'P 1'
#
loop_
_entity.id
_entity.type
_entity.pdbx_description
1 polymer ?
#
loop_
_entity_poly.entity_id
_entity_poly.type
_entity_poly.pdbx_seq_one_letter_code
_entity_poly.pdbx_strand_id
1 'polypeptide(L)'
;MNTNTEKKYELTEETKVMPSGETVYRIRALRSFDTIYKPVEAGDLGGWVQSEANLSHEGTCWLFDEATGYQNSKRTGNAIGYCNSRQLENSRQYGNSRQFGCSVQSGSSQQYGDSQQFGNSRQYGDSRQFGNSRQYGDSQQYGDSQQYGDSQQYSNSQ
;
A
#
# COMPACT_ATOMS: atom_id res chain seq x y z
N MET A 1 12.06 -17.45 23.31
CA MET A 1 12.61 -17.60 21.95
C MET A 1 12.55 -16.24 21.28
N ASN A 2 13.70 -15.61 21.07
CA ASN A 2 13.79 -14.39 20.28
C ASN A 2 13.55 -14.77 18.80
N THR A 3 12.35 -14.53 18.28
CA THR A 3 12.17 -14.42 16.84
C THR A 3 12.84 -13.13 16.41
N ASN A 4 14.15 -13.18 16.19
CA ASN A 4 14.88 -12.15 15.50
C ASN A 4 14.40 -12.23 14.04
N THR A 5 13.23 -11.65 13.75
CA THR A 5 12.75 -11.53 12.38
C THR A 5 13.74 -10.61 11.68
N GLU A 6 14.57 -11.19 10.82
CA GLU A 6 15.59 -10.46 10.09
C GLU A 6 14.92 -9.30 9.34
N LYS A 7 15.34 -8.07 9.64
CA LYS A 7 14.75 -6.87 9.03
C LYS A 7 14.87 -6.94 7.51
N LYS A 8 13.75 -6.72 6.84
CA LYS A 8 13.67 -6.69 5.38
C LYS A 8 14.22 -5.38 4.82
N TYR A 9 14.05 -4.28 5.55
CA TYR A 9 14.44 -2.92 5.15
C TYR A 9 14.82 -2.06 6.36
N GLU A 10 15.39 -0.92 6.10
CA GLU A 10 15.66 0.15 7.06
C GLU A 10 15.08 1.47 6.57
N LEU A 11 14.88 2.40 7.50
CA LEU A 11 14.57 3.78 7.20
C LEU A 11 15.88 4.52 6.91
N THR A 12 15.93 5.25 5.80
CA THR A 12 17.09 6.08 5.47
C THR A 12 16.98 7.46 6.12
N GLU A 13 18.01 8.29 5.99
CA GLU A 13 17.98 9.68 6.42
C GLU A 13 17.22 10.60 5.46
N GLU A 14 16.86 10.11 4.27
CA GLU A 14 16.08 10.86 3.28
C GLU A 14 14.63 10.97 3.75
N THR A 15 14.14 12.19 3.89
CA THR A 15 12.80 12.49 4.42
C THR A 15 12.03 13.43 3.51
N LYS A 16 10.71 13.37 3.59
CA LYS A 16 9.80 14.38 3.08
C LYS A 16 8.63 14.59 4.04
N VAL A 17 8.02 15.77 3.99
CA VAL A 17 6.84 16.11 4.79
C VAL A 17 5.59 15.95 3.93
N MET A 18 4.61 15.24 4.45
CA MET A 18 3.31 15.06 3.79
C MET A 18 2.45 16.33 3.97
N PRO A 19 1.45 16.57 3.08
CA PRO A 19 0.57 17.74 3.21
C PRO A 19 -0.15 17.84 4.56
N SER A 20 -0.38 16.72 5.23
CA SER A 20 -0.99 16.64 6.57
C SER A 20 0.00 16.86 7.73
N GLY A 21 1.30 17.06 7.42
CA GLY A 21 2.34 17.44 8.39
C GLY A 21 3.24 16.29 8.86
N GLU A 22 2.94 15.04 8.53
CA GLU A 22 3.77 13.90 8.91
C GLU A 22 5.07 13.87 8.13
N THR A 23 6.17 13.52 8.81
CA THR A 23 7.45 13.23 8.17
C THR A 23 7.50 11.74 7.81
N VAL A 24 7.82 11.44 6.56
CA VAL A 24 8.04 10.09 6.06
C VAL A 24 9.49 9.91 5.62
N TYR A 25 9.97 8.69 5.75
CA TYR A 25 11.34 8.28 5.49
C TYR A 25 11.40 7.36 4.28
N ARG A 26 12.39 7.55 3.44
CA ARG A 26 12.70 6.62 2.35
C ARG A 26 13.12 5.27 2.93
N ILE A 27 12.64 4.17 2.36
CA ILE A 27 13.08 2.84 2.77
C ILE A 27 14.17 2.30 1.86
N ARG A 28 15.06 1.48 2.41
CA ARG A 28 16.10 0.77 1.67
C ARG A 28 16.08 -0.71 2.04
N ALA A 29 16.09 -1.59 1.04
CA ALA A 29 16.12 -3.02 1.25
C ALA A 29 17.44 -3.48 1.88
N LEU A 30 17.37 -4.31 2.91
CA LEU A 30 18.52 -4.93 3.57
C LEU A 30 18.86 -6.30 3.01
N ARG A 31 17.93 -6.93 2.30
CA ARG A 31 18.10 -8.23 1.65
C ARG A 31 17.31 -8.28 0.34
N SER A 32 17.70 -9.18 -0.55
CA SER A 32 16.98 -9.42 -1.80
C SER A 32 15.76 -10.31 -1.57
N PHE A 33 14.67 -10.05 -2.28
CA PHE A 33 13.44 -10.84 -2.26
C PHE A 33 12.57 -10.58 -3.49
N ASP A 34 11.75 -11.55 -3.84
CA ASP A 34 10.80 -11.40 -4.94
C ASP A 34 9.48 -10.85 -4.44
N THR A 35 8.95 -9.81 -5.10
CA THR A 35 7.59 -9.33 -4.89
C THR A 35 6.65 -9.89 -5.96
N ILE A 36 5.35 -9.70 -5.80
CA ILE A 36 4.35 -10.05 -6.82
C ILE A 36 4.44 -9.20 -8.11
N TYR A 37 5.36 -8.25 -8.16
CA TYR A 37 5.55 -7.34 -9.31
C TYR A 37 6.93 -7.49 -9.95
N LYS A 38 7.98 -7.28 -9.19
CA LYS A 38 9.38 -7.41 -9.64
C LYS A 38 10.30 -7.72 -8.45
N PRO A 39 11.48 -8.29 -8.68
CA PRO A 39 12.45 -8.49 -7.62
C PRO A 39 12.90 -7.17 -7.00
N VAL A 40 13.28 -7.22 -5.73
CA VAL A 40 13.94 -6.16 -4.96
C VAL A 40 15.29 -6.68 -4.54
N GLU A 41 16.33 -5.97 -4.87
CA GLU A 41 17.70 -6.32 -4.49
C GLU A 41 18.12 -5.61 -3.20
N ALA A 42 19.04 -6.25 -2.45
CA ALA A 42 19.64 -5.60 -1.28
C ALA A 42 20.29 -4.27 -1.69
N GLY A 43 19.94 -3.18 -0.99
CA GLY A 43 20.38 -1.82 -1.31
C GLY A 43 19.38 -1.01 -2.13
N ASP A 44 18.38 -1.63 -2.75
CA ASP A 44 17.36 -0.91 -3.50
C ASP A 44 16.59 0.05 -2.62
N LEU A 45 16.36 1.25 -3.13
CA LEU A 45 15.47 2.23 -2.52
C LEU A 45 14.02 1.88 -2.85
N GLY A 46 13.19 1.88 -1.84
CA GLY A 46 11.74 1.73 -1.98
C GLY A 46 11.01 3.06 -1.88
N GLY A 47 9.74 3.02 -1.52
CA GLY A 47 8.91 4.19 -1.28
C GLY A 47 9.15 4.81 0.11
N TRP A 48 8.08 5.32 0.70
CA TRP A 48 8.14 6.14 1.90
C TRP A 48 7.22 5.63 3.00
N VAL A 49 7.71 5.59 4.23
CA VAL A 49 6.90 5.25 5.40
C VAL A 49 7.15 6.24 6.53
N GLN A 50 6.16 6.46 7.37
CA GLN A 50 6.33 7.28 8.58
C GLN A 50 7.11 6.50 9.66
N SER A 51 6.88 5.20 9.73
CA SER A 51 7.56 4.29 10.65
C SER A 51 7.56 2.84 10.13
N GLU A 52 8.33 1.97 10.76
CA GLU A 52 8.32 0.53 10.43
C GLU A 52 6.95 -0.14 10.65
N ALA A 53 6.05 0.47 11.43
CA ALA A 53 4.69 -0.04 11.63
C ALA A 53 3.83 -0.02 10.35
N ASN A 54 4.17 0.85 9.37
CA ASN A 54 3.39 1.01 8.13
C ASN A 54 3.64 -0.11 7.11
N LEU A 55 4.80 -0.77 7.18
CA LEU A 55 5.19 -1.82 6.24
C LEU A 55 5.80 -3.00 6.99
N SER A 56 5.18 -4.17 6.91
CA SER A 56 5.67 -5.36 7.61
C SER A 56 7.05 -5.82 7.11
N HIS A 57 7.88 -6.29 8.02
CA HIS A 57 9.12 -7.00 7.69
C HIS A 57 8.86 -8.45 7.25
N GLU A 58 7.71 -9.01 7.60
CA GLU A 58 7.28 -10.33 7.16
C GLU A 58 6.71 -10.27 5.73
N GLY A 59 6.77 -11.41 5.03
CA GLY A 59 6.29 -11.51 3.65
C GLY A 59 7.11 -10.66 2.68
N THR A 60 6.55 -10.43 1.49
CA THR A 60 7.21 -9.74 0.39
C THR A 60 6.58 -8.38 0.06
N CYS A 61 5.74 -7.84 0.96
CA CYS A 61 5.12 -6.53 0.76
C CYS A 61 6.18 -5.43 0.59
N TRP A 62 5.93 -4.50 -0.35
CA TRP A 62 6.87 -3.43 -0.68
C TRP A 62 6.19 -2.16 -1.18
N LEU A 63 6.89 -1.06 -1.07
CA LEU A 63 6.56 0.23 -1.66
C LEU A 63 7.60 0.54 -2.74
N PHE A 64 7.15 0.78 -3.96
CA PHE A 64 7.99 1.20 -5.07
C PHE A 64 7.85 2.69 -5.35
N ASP A 65 8.85 3.28 -5.95
CA ASP A 65 8.87 4.67 -6.43
C ASP A 65 8.51 5.68 -5.32
N GLU A 66 7.45 6.46 -5.52
CA GLU A 66 6.96 7.46 -4.57
C GLU A 66 5.77 6.98 -3.72
N ALA A 67 5.45 5.68 -3.77
CA ALA A 67 4.37 5.11 -2.97
C ALA A 67 4.61 5.36 -1.48
N THR A 68 3.56 5.75 -0.75
CA THR A 68 3.67 6.19 0.64
C THR A 68 2.69 5.46 1.55
N GLY A 69 3.17 5.03 2.72
CA GLY A 69 2.35 4.53 3.82
C GLY A 69 2.64 5.35 5.09
N TYR A 70 1.62 5.95 5.70
CA TYR A 70 1.80 6.81 6.88
C TYR A 70 0.59 6.80 7.81
N GLN A 71 0.70 7.50 8.94
CA GLN A 71 -0.24 7.43 10.06
C GLN A 71 -0.36 6.00 10.58
N ASN A 72 -1.53 5.48 10.85
CA ASN A 72 -1.74 4.11 11.33
C ASN A 72 -1.96 3.08 10.21
N SER A 73 -1.71 3.46 8.95
CA SER A 73 -1.85 2.54 7.83
C SER A 73 -0.90 1.35 7.93
N LYS A 74 -1.33 0.19 7.45
CA LYS A 74 -0.51 -1.03 7.51
C LYS A 74 -0.60 -1.86 6.23
N ARG A 75 0.57 -2.26 5.73
CA ARG A 75 0.72 -3.16 4.59
C ARG A 75 1.43 -4.44 5.01
N THR A 76 0.85 -5.59 4.68
CA THR A 76 1.34 -6.92 5.07
C THR A 76 1.19 -7.94 3.95
N GLY A 77 1.68 -9.16 4.18
CA GLY A 77 1.65 -10.22 3.17
C GLY A 77 2.55 -9.90 1.98
N ASN A 78 2.01 -9.97 0.78
CA ASN A 78 2.70 -9.66 -0.46
C ASN A 78 2.19 -8.37 -1.12
N ALA A 79 1.43 -7.56 -0.38
CA ALA A 79 0.80 -6.36 -0.90
C ALA A 79 1.81 -5.30 -1.33
N ILE A 80 1.56 -4.64 -2.46
CA ILE A 80 2.45 -3.62 -3.00
C ILE A 80 1.76 -2.27 -3.22
N GLY A 81 2.52 -1.18 -3.03
CA GLY A 81 2.21 0.16 -3.49
C GLY A 81 3.19 0.58 -4.58
N TYR A 82 2.73 1.30 -5.59
CA TYR A 82 3.51 1.66 -6.76
C TYR A 82 3.18 3.07 -7.25
N CYS A 83 4.12 3.71 -7.93
CA CYS A 83 4.01 5.11 -8.38
C CYS A 83 3.75 6.09 -7.21
N ASN A 84 2.72 6.92 -7.29
CA ASN A 84 2.35 7.91 -6.26
C ASN A 84 1.19 7.43 -5.37
N SER A 85 0.97 6.13 -5.26
CA SER A 85 -0.11 5.59 -4.43
C SER A 85 0.06 5.93 -2.95
N ARG A 86 -1.03 6.20 -2.26
CA ARG A 86 -1.02 6.58 -0.84
C ARG A 86 -1.91 5.69 0.01
N GLN A 87 -1.38 5.27 1.11
CA GLN A 87 -2.11 4.55 2.15
C GLN A 87 -1.96 5.29 3.47
N LEU A 88 -3.07 5.68 4.08
CA LEU A 88 -3.06 6.53 5.28
C LEU A 88 -4.20 6.23 6.25
N GLU A 89 -4.19 6.90 7.40
CA GLU A 89 -5.12 6.72 8.50
C GLU A 89 -5.08 5.28 9.03
N ASN A 90 -6.20 4.61 9.22
CA ASN A 90 -6.28 3.25 9.73
C ASN A 90 -6.43 2.19 8.63
N SER A 91 -6.16 2.57 7.37
CA SER A 91 -6.35 1.67 6.22
C SER A 91 -5.37 0.50 6.21
N ARG A 92 -5.81 -0.62 5.66
CA ARG A 92 -5.03 -1.86 5.66
C ARG A 92 -5.02 -2.56 4.32
N GLN A 93 -3.87 -3.10 3.96
CA GLN A 93 -3.63 -3.89 2.76
C GLN A 93 -3.05 -5.26 3.11
N TYR A 94 -3.64 -6.33 2.53
CA TYR A 94 -3.29 -7.71 2.81
C TYR A 94 -3.23 -8.56 1.55
N GLY A 95 -2.64 -9.75 1.68
CA GLY A 95 -2.56 -10.72 0.59
C GLY A 95 -1.72 -10.20 -0.57
N ASN A 96 -2.17 -10.41 -1.79
CA ASN A 96 -1.51 -9.94 -3.01
C ASN A 96 -2.11 -8.63 -3.54
N SER A 97 -2.73 -7.84 -2.68
CA SER A 97 -3.39 -6.61 -3.08
C SER A 97 -2.42 -5.59 -3.67
N ARG A 98 -2.88 -4.80 -4.64
CA ARG A 98 -2.04 -3.85 -5.38
C ARG A 98 -2.67 -2.47 -5.46
N GLN A 99 -1.85 -1.46 -5.29
CA GLN A 99 -2.23 -0.07 -5.37
C GLN A 99 -1.30 0.66 -6.34
N PHE A 100 -1.86 1.24 -7.42
CA PHE A 100 -1.11 1.85 -8.52
C PHE A 100 -1.53 3.29 -8.81
N GLY A 101 -0.67 4.01 -9.51
CA GLY A 101 -0.94 5.37 -9.95
C GLY A 101 -1.00 6.34 -8.79
N CYS A 102 -1.96 7.24 -8.80
CA CYS A 102 -2.24 8.18 -7.71
C CYS A 102 -3.39 7.72 -6.82
N SER A 103 -3.62 6.40 -6.73
CA SER A 103 -4.70 5.83 -5.94
C SER A 103 -4.53 6.10 -4.45
N VAL A 104 -5.63 6.30 -3.74
CA VAL A 104 -5.63 6.59 -2.30
C VAL A 104 -6.51 5.62 -1.55
N GLN A 105 -5.98 5.09 -0.46
CA GLN A 105 -6.70 4.27 0.50
C GLN A 105 -6.62 4.94 1.88
N SER A 106 -7.76 5.28 2.47
CA SER A 106 -7.83 5.99 3.75
C SER A 106 -9.03 5.59 4.61
N GLY A 107 -9.17 6.18 5.78
CA GLY A 107 -10.17 5.75 6.77
C GLY A 107 -9.81 4.41 7.37
N SER A 108 -10.81 3.59 7.65
CA SER A 108 -10.63 2.19 8.05
C SER A 108 -10.76 1.22 6.87
N SER A 109 -10.54 1.71 5.66
CA SER A 109 -10.71 0.93 4.43
C SER A 109 -9.75 -0.24 4.35
N GLN A 110 -10.18 -1.32 3.72
CA GLN A 110 -9.41 -2.55 3.67
C GLN A 110 -9.39 -3.16 2.26
N GLN A 111 -8.23 -3.64 1.86
CA GLN A 111 -8.00 -4.29 0.58
C GLN A 111 -7.39 -5.69 0.81
N TYR A 112 -8.03 -6.73 0.27
CA TYR A 112 -7.67 -8.12 0.50
C TYR A 112 -7.52 -8.93 -0.78
N GLY A 113 -6.85 -10.07 -0.65
CA GLY A 113 -6.68 -11.03 -1.75
C GLY A 113 -5.90 -10.41 -2.90
N ASP A 114 -6.34 -10.65 -4.12
CA ASP A 114 -5.74 -10.11 -5.35
C ASP A 114 -6.39 -8.79 -5.79
N SER A 115 -7.05 -8.10 -4.87
CA SER A 115 -7.73 -6.85 -5.18
C SER A 115 -6.78 -5.76 -5.66
N GLN A 116 -7.24 -4.91 -6.57
CA GLN A 116 -6.39 -3.93 -7.25
C GLN A 116 -7.06 -2.56 -7.34
N GLN A 117 -6.29 -1.52 -7.10
CA GLN A 117 -6.71 -0.14 -7.19
C GLN A 117 -5.79 0.61 -8.16
N PHE A 118 -6.35 1.25 -9.19
CA PHE A 118 -5.62 1.86 -10.30
C PHE A 118 -5.99 3.32 -10.54
N GLY A 119 -5.09 4.03 -11.18
CA GLY A 119 -5.30 5.42 -11.61
C GLY A 119 -5.45 6.35 -10.43
N ASN A 120 -6.48 7.20 -10.43
CA ASN A 120 -6.81 8.10 -9.33
C ASN A 120 -7.92 7.52 -8.43
N SER A 121 -8.13 6.22 -8.46
CA SER A 121 -9.18 5.59 -7.68
C SER A 121 -8.99 5.79 -6.18
N ARG A 122 -10.09 5.89 -5.44
CA ARG A 122 -10.07 6.20 -4.02
C ARG A 122 -10.98 5.28 -3.22
N GLN A 123 -10.48 4.84 -2.09
CA GLN A 123 -11.22 4.02 -1.14
C GLN A 123 -11.20 4.69 0.24
N TYR A 124 -12.39 4.94 0.81
CA TYR A 124 -12.58 5.71 2.03
C TYR A 124 -13.53 5.06 3.04
N GLY A 125 -13.49 5.53 4.29
CA GLY A 125 -14.35 5.06 5.36
C GLY A 125 -14.07 3.62 5.70
N ASP A 126 -15.10 2.84 5.94
CA ASP A 126 -15.02 1.40 6.24
C ASP A 126 -15.15 0.53 4.98
N SER A 127 -14.92 1.13 3.81
CA SER A 127 -15.06 0.41 2.53
C SER A 127 -14.08 -0.74 2.41
N ARG A 128 -14.50 -1.81 1.75
CA ARG A 128 -13.71 -3.04 1.63
C ARG A 128 -13.69 -3.56 0.20
N GLN A 129 -12.54 -4.04 -0.21
CA GLN A 129 -12.31 -4.66 -1.50
C GLN A 129 -11.72 -6.05 -1.33
N PHE A 130 -12.38 -7.08 -1.89
CA PHE A 130 -12.02 -8.49 -1.68
C PHE A 130 -11.84 -9.27 -2.97
N GLY A 131 -11.10 -10.38 -2.88
CA GLY A 131 -10.90 -11.30 -3.99
C GLY A 131 -10.14 -10.64 -5.13
N ASN A 132 -10.58 -10.85 -6.37
CA ASN A 132 -10.02 -10.26 -7.57
C ASN A 132 -10.67 -8.92 -7.95
N SER A 133 -11.33 -8.26 -7.01
CA SER A 133 -12.03 -7.01 -7.30
C SER A 133 -11.07 -5.92 -7.76
N ARG A 134 -11.54 -5.06 -8.67
CA ARG A 134 -10.71 -4.01 -9.28
C ARG A 134 -11.42 -2.66 -9.30
N GLN A 135 -10.68 -1.62 -8.99
CA GLN A 135 -11.15 -0.25 -9.05
C GLN A 135 -10.27 0.57 -9.98
N TYR A 136 -10.86 1.27 -10.96
CA TYR A 136 -10.13 1.93 -12.04
C TYR A 136 -10.48 3.42 -12.18
N GLY A 137 -9.55 4.17 -12.75
CA GLY A 137 -9.72 5.56 -13.13
C GLY A 137 -9.98 6.45 -11.94
N ASP A 138 -11.00 7.30 -12.03
CA ASP A 138 -11.42 8.21 -10.96
C ASP A 138 -12.51 7.62 -10.07
N SER A 139 -12.69 6.31 -10.10
CA SER A 139 -13.72 5.62 -9.32
C SER A 139 -13.51 5.81 -7.81
N GLN A 140 -14.60 5.88 -7.08
CA GLN A 140 -14.58 6.13 -5.64
C GLN A 140 -15.48 5.15 -4.89
N GLN A 141 -14.98 4.63 -3.80
CA GLN A 141 -15.71 3.75 -2.89
C GLN A 141 -15.75 4.37 -1.50
N TYR A 142 -16.94 4.56 -0.95
CA TYR A 142 -17.16 5.28 0.31
C TYR A 142 -17.97 4.48 1.34
N GLY A 143 -17.81 4.86 2.59
CA GLY A 143 -18.61 4.36 3.71
C GLY A 143 -18.45 2.87 3.91
N ASP A 144 -19.53 2.18 4.17
CA ASP A 144 -19.57 0.72 4.41
C ASP A 144 -19.65 -0.10 3.11
N SER A 145 -19.33 0.51 1.96
CA SER A 145 -19.40 -0.18 0.67
C SER A 145 -18.45 -1.36 0.60
N GLN A 146 -18.86 -2.40 -0.09
CA GLN A 146 -18.07 -3.63 -0.24
C GLN A 146 -18.06 -4.08 -1.70
N GLN A 147 -16.89 -4.48 -2.17
CA GLN A 147 -16.68 -5.02 -3.51
C GLN A 147 -16.07 -6.42 -3.42
N TYR A 148 -16.70 -7.40 -4.04
CA TYR A 148 -16.32 -8.82 -3.92
C TYR A 148 -16.04 -9.50 -5.26
N GLY A 149 -15.23 -10.56 -5.20
CA GLY A 149 -15.00 -11.48 -6.31
C GLY A 149 -14.32 -10.80 -7.49
N ASP A 150 -14.81 -11.07 -8.69
CA ASP A 150 -14.28 -10.53 -9.95
C ASP A 150 -14.93 -9.18 -10.34
N SER A 151 -15.53 -8.50 -9.38
CA SER A 151 -16.20 -7.22 -9.63
C SER A 151 -15.23 -6.13 -10.09
N GLN A 152 -15.71 -5.25 -10.97
CA GLN A 152 -14.94 -4.12 -11.49
C GLN A 152 -15.73 -2.83 -11.34
N GLN A 153 -15.06 -1.80 -10.83
CA GLN A 153 -15.62 -0.46 -10.73
C GLN A 153 -14.81 0.50 -11.58
N TYR A 154 -15.49 1.17 -12.50
CA TYR A 154 -14.90 2.16 -13.39
C TYR A 154 -15.35 3.57 -13.03
N SER A 155 -14.59 4.57 -13.42
CA SER A 155 -15.02 5.96 -13.33
C SER A 155 -16.36 6.14 -14.07
N ASN A 156 -17.30 6.82 -13.43
CA ASN A 156 -18.52 7.26 -14.13
C ASN A 156 -18.14 8.34 -15.14
N SER A 157 -18.13 7.99 -16.41
CA SER A 157 -18.29 8.98 -17.46
C SER A 157 -19.68 9.60 -17.31
N GLN A 158 -19.74 10.92 -17.07
CA GLN A 158 -20.97 11.70 -17.16
C GLN A 158 -21.54 11.67 -18.57
#